data_bfaecf8753acf794f33f4616b7b0202a
#
_entry.id   bfaecf8753acf794f33f4616b7b0202a
#
_cell.length_a   1.000
_cell.length_b   1.000
_cell.length_c   1.000
_cell.angle_alpha   90.00
_cell.angle_beta   90.00
_cell.angle_gamma   90.00
#
_symmetry.space_group_name_H-M   'P 1'
#
loop_
_entity.id
_entity.type
_entity.pdbx_description
1 polymer ?
#
loop_
_entity_poly.entity_id
_entity_poly.type
_entity_poly.pdbx_seq_one_letter_code
_entity_poly.pdbx_strand_id
1 'polypeptide(L)'
;HDFDVDAALKEPAITKLGDLWLLGKHRLVCGDSTKRDVFDLLMDGGQANLVVTDPPYNVNYEGNAGKIKNDNMADAAFYDFLLASFQNMEACMANDASIYVFHADTEGLNFRRAFSEAGFYLSGTCIWKKQSLVLGRSPYQWRHEPVLFGWKKKGRHEWYADRKQTTIWEFDKPKQNADHPTMKPV
;
A
#
# COMPACT_ATOMS: atom_id res chain seq x y z
N HIS A 1 9.87 11.77 21.60
CA HIS A 1 11.21 11.37 21.14
C HIS A 1 11.48 12.12 19.86
N ASP A 2 12.42 13.05 19.94
CA ASP A 2 12.84 13.87 18.78
C ASP A 2 13.91 13.08 18.00
N PHE A 3 13.46 12.11 17.20
CA PHE A 3 14.33 11.45 16.23
C PHE A 3 14.56 12.39 15.05
N ASP A 4 15.82 12.77 14.82
CA ASP A 4 16.19 13.63 13.69
C ASP A 4 16.32 12.80 12.41
N VAL A 5 15.23 12.78 11.65
CA VAL A 5 15.14 12.05 10.37
C VAL A 5 16.11 12.61 9.34
N ASP A 6 16.27 13.94 9.28
CA ASP A 6 17.14 14.59 8.31
C ASP A 6 18.62 14.26 8.55
N ALA A 7 19.01 14.12 9.81
CA ALA A 7 20.34 13.63 10.17
C ALA A 7 20.52 12.14 9.81
N ALA A 8 19.51 11.30 10.11
CA ALA A 8 19.55 9.87 9.82
C ALA A 8 19.61 9.56 8.32
N LEU A 9 18.94 10.36 7.47
CA LEU A 9 18.97 10.19 6.02
C LEU A 9 20.32 10.55 5.37
N LYS A 10 21.22 11.26 6.09
CA LYS A 10 22.57 11.57 5.62
C LYS A 10 23.56 10.43 5.89
N GLU A 11 23.23 9.54 6.81
CA GLU A 11 24.05 8.38 7.11
C GLU A 11 23.84 7.29 6.03
N PRO A 12 24.88 6.48 5.73
CA PRO A 12 24.73 5.34 4.82
C PRO A 12 23.63 4.38 5.31
N ALA A 13 22.76 3.92 4.41
CA ALA A 13 21.75 2.93 4.76
C ALA A 13 22.40 1.64 5.25
N ILE A 14 22.06 1.22 6.48
CA ILE A 14 22.56 -0.02 7.08
C ILE A 14 21.72 -1.24 6.66
N THR A 15 20.44 -1.00 6.33
CA THR A 15 19.49 -2.06 5.89
C THR A 15 19.82 -2.51 4.47
N LYS A 16 19.86 -3.83 4.27
CA LYS A 16 20.11 -4.49 2.98
C LYS A 16 18.90 -5.31 2.57
N LEU A 17 18.82 -5.60 1.27
CA LEU A 17 17.80 -6.52 0.74
C LEU A 17 17.94 -7.90 1.41
N GLY A 18 16.85 -8.41 1.97
CA GLY A 18 16.78 -9.65 2.72
C GLY A 18 16.86 -9.47 4.25
N ASP A 19 17.17 -8.29 4.75
CA ASP A 19 17.24 -8.05 6.19
C ASP A 19 15.85 -8.13 6.84
N LEU A 20 15.80 -8.81 7.97
CA LEU A 20 14.66 -8.84 8.90
C LEU A 20 15.03 -8.07 10.17
N TRP A 21 14.26 -7.06 10.51
CA TRP A 21 14.37 -6.30 11.74
C TRP A 21 13.26 -6.69 12.72
N LEU A 22 13.62 -6.90 13.98
CA LEU A 22 12.69 -7.15 15.06
C LEU A 22 12.54 -5.89 15.92
N LEU A 23 11.36 -5.31 15.94
CA LEU A 23 11.01 -4.09 16.67
C LEU A 23 10.02 -4.45 17.81
N GLY A 24 10.54 -5.00 18.89
CA GLY A 24 9.73 -5.65 19.91
C GLY A 24 9.01 -6.87 19.34
N LYS A 25 7.69 -6.85 19.29
CA LYS A 25 6.87 -7.91 18.69
C LYS A 25 6.63 -7.73 17.18
N HIS A 26 7.06 -6.62 16.60
CA HIS A 26 6.84 -6.31 15.20
C HIS A 26 8.02 -6.80 14.36
N ARG A 27 7.73 -7.19 13.13
CA ARG A 27 8.71 -7.65 12.14
C ARG A 27 8.69 -6.72 10.94
N LEU A 28 9.86 -6.33 10.46
CA LEU A 28 10.04 -5.49 9.27
C LEU A 28 11.05 -6.16 8.35
N VAL A 29 10.67 -6.41 7.11
CA VAL A 29 11.55 -7.02 6.10
C VAL A 29 11.83 -6.02 4.99
N CYS A 30 13.09 -5.86 4.63
CA CYS A 30 13.52 -5.18 3.42
C CYS A 30 13.56 -6.21 2.27
N GLY A 31 12.52 -6.26 1.44
CA GLY A 31 12.39 -7.31 0.43
C GLY A 31 11.56 -6.92 -0.78
N ASP A 32 11.54 -7.82 -1.77
CA ASP A 32 10.72 -7.70 -2.97
C ASP A 32 9.37 -8.39 -2.74
N SER A 33 8.28 -7.63 -2.76
CA SER A 33 6.92 -8.13 -2.52
C SER A 33 6.41 -9.12 -3.58
N THR A 34 7.09 -9.25 -4.72
CA THR A 34 6.78 -10.29 -5.71
C THR A 34 7.33 -11.66 -5.32
N LYS A 35 8.17 -11.74 -4.28
CA LYS A 35 8.85 -12.96 -3.85
C LYS A 35 8.16 -13.58 -2.65
N ARG A 36 7.81 -14.86 -2.76
CA ARG A 36 7.10 -15.61 -1.71
C ARG A 36 7.94 -15.76 -0.44
N ASP A 37 9.22 -16.06 -0.58
CA ASP A 37 10.16 -16.23 0.53
C ASP A 37 10.28 -15.01 1.43
N VAL A 38 10.10 -13.81 0.88
CA VAL A 38 10.05 -12.55 1.66
C VAL A 38 8.83 -12.53 2.59
N PHE A 39 7.68 -12.99 2.12
CA PHE A 39 6.48 -13.11 2.96
C PHE A 39 6.62 -14.24 4.00
N ASP A 40 7.20 -15.37 3.63
CA ASP A 40 7.46 -16.47 4.56
C ASP A 40 8.40 -16.01 5.69
N LEU A 41 9.45 -15.25 5.36
CA LEU A 41 10.34 -14.64 6.34
C LEU A 41 9.61 -13.62 7.22
N LEU A 42 8.76 -12.75 6.65
CA LEU A 42 8.02 -11.75 7.40
C LEU A 42 7.02 -12.38 8.36
N MET A 43 6.25 -13.35 7.88
CA MET A 43 5.11 -13.92 8.60
C MET A 43 5.49 -15.00 9.63
N ASP A 44 6.64 -15.67 9.46
CA ASP A 44 7.17 -16.67 10.38
C ASP A 44 6.13 -17.75 10.75
N GLY A 45 5.40 -18.23 9.76
CA GLY A 45 4.29 -19.20 9.92
C GLY A 45 2.97 -18.62 10.42
N GLY A 46 2.92 -17.33 10.75
CA GLY A 46 1.68 -16.63 11.12
C GLY A 46 0.82 -16.25 9.92
N GLN A 47 -0.38 -15.76 10.20
CA GLN A 47 -1.30 -15.22 9.19
C GLN A 47 -1.69 -13.78 9.50
N ALA A 48 -1.88 -12.96 8.45
CA ALA A 48 -2.34 -11.60 8.59
C ALA A 48 -3.87 -11.56 8.73
N ASN A 49 -4.37 -10.89 9.78
CA ASN A 49 -5.80 -10.63 9.98
C ASN A 49 -6.27 -9.36 9.25
N LEU A 50 -5.34 -8.52 8.85
CA LEU A 50 -5.58 -7.31 8.07
C LEU A 50 -4.36 -7.03 7.19
N VAL A 51 -4.60 -6.68 5.94
CA VAL A 51 -3.58 -6.13 5.04
C VAL A 51 -3.96 -4.70 4.68
N VAL A 52 -3.03 -3.76 4.90
CA VAL A 52 -3.10 -2.38 4.40
C VAL A 52 -1.84 -2.14 3.59
N THR A 53 -1.98 -1.81 2.31
CA THR A 53 -0.84 -1.68 1.42
C THR A 53 -0.93 -0.46 0.51
N ASP A 54 0.22 0.13 0.25
CA ASP A 54 0.41 1.32 -0.59
C ASP A 54 1.53 1.02 -1.60
N PRO A 55 1.26 0.20 -2.64
CA PRO A 55 2.26 -0.15 -3.64
C PRO A 55 2.58 1.05 -4.55
N PRO A 56 3.65 1.00 -5.36
CA PRO A 56 3.89 2.00 -6.40
C PRO A 56 2.67 2.18 -7.30
N TYR A 57 2.39 3.42 -7.72
CA TYR A 57 1.19 3.75 -8.51
C TYR A 57 1.42 3.78 -10.02
N ASN A 58 2.66 3.60 -10.47
CA ASN A 58 3.08 3.68 -11.89
C ASN A 58 2.79 5.04 -12.54
N VAL A 59 2.91 6.12 -11.79
CA VAL A 59 2.63 7.49 -12.23
C VAL A 59 3.91 8.29 -12.52
N ASN A 60 5.07 7.62 -12.50
CA ASN A 60 6.39 8.23 -12.70
C ASN A 60 6.63 9.43 -11.78
N TYR A 61 6.29 9.25 -10.50
CA TYR A 61 6.43 10.31 -9.51
C TYR A 61 7.91 10.63 -9.25
N GLU A 62 8.24 11.91 -9.35
CA GLU A 62 9.54 12.44 -8.97
C GLU A 62 9.35 13.61 -8.01
N GLY A 63 9.74 13.44 -6.75
CA GLY A 63 9.66 14.45 -5.71
C GLY A 63 11.04 14.87 -5.20
N ASN A 64 11.07 15.75 -4.21
CA ASN A 64 12.32 16.23 -3.59
C ASN A 64 13.17 15.10 -2.99
N ALA A 65 12.55 13.98 -2.60
CA ALA A 65 13.23 12.79 -2.09
C ALA A 65 13.65 11.79 -3.19
N GLY A 66 13.52 12.15 -4.48
CA GLY A 66 13.88 11.31 -5.63
C GLY A 66 12.70 10.55 -6.24
N LYS A 67 13.01 9.49 -7.01
CA LYS A 67 12.04 8.65 -7.73
C LYS A 67 11.60 7.47 -6.88
N ILE A 68 10.32 7.12 -6.98
CA ILE A 68 9.80 5.88 -6.38
C ILE A 68 10.22 4.68 -7.24
N LYS A 69 10.74 3.63 -6.62
CA LYS A 69 11.09 2.39 -7.30
C LYS A 69 9.82 1.72 -7.87
N ASN A 70 9.91 1.18 -9.09
CA ASN A 70 8.80 0.52 -9.81
C ASN A 70 7.60 1.43 -10.14
N ASP A 71 7.78 2.76 -10.15
CA ASP A 71 6.73 3.73 -10.42
C ASP A 71 6.71 4.21 -11.89
N ASN A 72 7.46 3.56 -12.78
CA ASN A 72 7.52 3.81 -14.21
C ASN A 72 7.79 2.50 -14.97
N MET A 73 6.82 1.61 -14.95
CA MET A 73 6.88 0.30 -15.61
C MET A 73 6.00 0.30 -16.86
N ALA A 74 6.33 -0.55 -17.84
CA ALA A 74 5.41 -0.85 -18.93
C ALA A 74 4.13 -1.51 -18.36
N ASP A 75 2.98 -1.25 -18.98
CA ASP A 75 1.64 -1.64 -18.49
C ASP A 75 1.56 -3.13 -18.10
N ALA A 76 1.99 -4.03 -19.00
CA ALA A 76 1.98 -5.47 -18.72
C ALA A 76 2.90 -5.87 -17.55
N ALA A 77 4.10 -5.27 -17.47
CA ALA A 77 5.03 -5.55 -16.39
C ALA A 77 4.52 -5.01 -15.04
N PHE A 78 3.83 -3.87 -15.05
CA PHE A 78 3.20 -3.34 -13.85
C PHE A 78 2.05 -4.23 -13.36
N TYR A 79 1.22 -4.68 -14.28
CA TYR A 79 0.17 -5.65 -13.97
C TYR A 79 0.74 -6.95 -13.35
N ASP A 80 1.79 -7.52 -13.94
CA ASP A 80 2.44 -8.75 -13.42
C ASP A 80 3.04 -8.52 -12.04
N PHE A 81 3.65 -7.36 -11.80
CA PHE A 81 4.15 -6.95 -10.49
C PHE A 81 3.04 -6.91 -9.43
N LEU A 82 1.91 -6.26 -9.76
CA LEU A 82 0.76 -6.17 -8.85
C LEU A 82 0.18 -7.56 -8.57
N LEU A 83 -0.01 -8.38 -9.62
CA LEU A 83 -0.58 -9.72 -9.49
C LEU A 83 0.27 -10.60 -8.58
N ALA A 84 1.59 -10.65 -8.82
CA ALA A 84 2.50 -11.45 -8.00
C ALA A 84 2.51 -11.01 -6.53
N SER A 85 2.54 -9.68 -6.28
CA SER A 85 2.50 -9.13 -4.93
C SER A 85 1.18 -9.44 -4.23
N PHE A 86 0.06 -9.29 -4.90
CA PHE A 86 -1.27 -9.58 -4.33
C PHE A 86 -1.50 -11.07 -4.07
N GLN A 87 -0.97 -11.95 -4.92
CA GLN A 87 -1.00 -13.41 -4.69
C GLN A 87 -0.22 -13.79 -3.42
N ASN A 88 0.94 -13.17 -3.18
CA ASN A 88 1.69 -13.38 -1.95
C ASN A 88 0.94 -12.87 -0.71
N MET A 89 0.29 -11.70 -0.80
CA MET A 89 -0.57 -11.18 0.27
C MET A 89 -1.75 -12.11 0.53
N GLU A 90 -2.45 -12.56 -0.51
CA GLU A 90 -3.57 -13.51 -0.38
C GLU A 90 -3.14 -14.77 0.35
N ALA A 91 -2.01 -15.35 -0.04
CA ALA A 91 -1.53 -16.59 0.53
C ALA A 91 -1.14 -16.49 2.02
N CYS A 92 -0.76 -15.31 2.53
CA CYS A 92 -0.41 -15.12 3.94
C CYS A 92 -1.57 -14.59 4.80
N MET A 93 -2.72 -14.24 4.23
CA MET A 93 -3.88 -13.76 4.98
C MET A 93 -4.68 -14.91 5.61
N ALA A 94 -5.30 -14.65 6.75
CA ALA A 94 -6.35 -15.50 7.30
C ALA A 94 -7.61 -15.48 6.42
N ASN A 95 -8.47 -16.50 6.54
CA ASN A 95 -9.67 -16.63 5.69
C ASN A 95 -10.74 -15.56 5.96
N ASP A 96 -10.70 -14.94 7.12
CA ASP A 96 -11.62 -13.88 7.58
C ASP A 96 -11.00 -12.49 7.54
N ALA A 97 -9.75 -12.37 7.06
CA ALA A 97 -9.01 -11.13 6.97
C ALA A 97 -9.54 -10.20 5.86
N SER A 98 -9.42 -8.90 6.09
CA SER A 98 -9.70 -7.86 5.10
C SER A 98 -8.42 -7.30 4.50
N ILE A 99 -8.53 -6.74 3.29
CA ILE A 99 -7.44 -6.05 2.58
C ILE A 99 -7.87 -4.69 2.09
N TYR A 100 -6.99 -3.69 2.28
CA TYR A 100 -7.11 -2.33 1.77
C TYR A 100 -5.89 -2.00 0.91
N VAL A 101 -6.14 -1.55 -0.33
CA VAL A 101 -5.08 -1.24 -1.30
C VAL A 101 -5.25 0.18 -1.82
N PHE A 102 -4.33 1.05 -1.44
CA PHE A 102 -4.24 2.40 -1.99
C PHE A 102 -3.75 2.35 -3.44
N HIS A 103 -4.28 3.22 -4.30
CA HIS A 103 -3.84 3.28 -5.70
C HIS A 103 -4.15 4.63 -6.34
N ALA A 104 -3.54 4.90 -7.50
CA ALA A 104 -3.97 6.00 -8.36
C ALA A 104 -5.15 5.56 -9.23
N ASP A 105 -6.14 6.45 -9.41
CA ASP A 105 -7.30 6.17 -10.25
C ASP A 105 -6.93 5.90 -11.71
N THR A 106 -5.88 6.56 -12.22
CA THR A 106 -5.35 6.36 -13.58
C THR A 106 -4.91 4.92 -13.86
N GLU A 107 -4.45 4.20 -12.83
CA GLU A 107 -4.05 2.79 -12.90
C GLU A 107 -5.13 1.83 -12.35
N GLY A 108 -6.32 2.36 -12.08
CA GLY A 108 -7.41 1.61 -11.45
C GLY A 108 -7.79 0.32 -12.17
N LEU A 109 -7.61 0.24 -13.49
CA LEU A 109 -7.86 -0.98 -14.27
C LEU A 109 -6.89 -2.11 -13.87
N ASN A 110 -5.59 -1.83 -13.87
CA ASN A 110 -4.55 -2.79 -13.50
C ASN A 110 -4.70 -3.26 -12.05
N PHE A 111 -4.95 -2.31 -11.13
CA PHE A 111 -5.18 -2.63 -9.72
C PHE A 111 -6.39 -3.53 -9.50
N ARG A 112 -7.55 -3.21 -10.08
CA ARG A 112 -8.79 -4.02 -9.95
C ARG A 112 -8.65 -5.39 -10.58
N ARG A 113 -8.02 -5.47 -11.74
CA ARG A 113 -7.78 -6.72 -12.44
C ARG A 113 -6.85 -7.62 -11.62
N ALA A 114 -5.67 -7.13 -11.23
CA ALA A 114 -4.71 -7.88 -10.42
C ALA A 114 -5.33 -8.32 -9.07
N PHE A 115 -6.07 -7.44 -8.39
CA PHE A 115 -6.78 -7.73 -7.16
C PHE A 115 -7.76 -8.90 -7.32
N SER A 116 -8.59 -8.86 -8.37
CA SER A 116 -9.55 -9.93 -8.64
C SER A 116 -8.89 -11.25 -9.04
N GLU A 117 -7.85 -11.20 -9.87
CA GLU A 117 -7.14 -12.39 -10.36
C GLU A 117 -6.24 -13.01 -9.29
N ALA A 118 -5.73 -12.23 -8.33
CA ALA A 118 -5.01 -12.74 -7.16
C ALA A 118 -5.90 -13.54 -6.19
N GLY A 119 -7.22 -13.54 -6.36
CA GLY A 119 -8.13 -14.34 -5.53
C GLY A 119 -8.96 -13.53 -4.54
N PHE A 120 -8.95 -12.20 -4.63
CA PHE A 120 -9.75 -11.33 -3.78
C PHE A 120 -11.14 -11.05 -4.37
N TYR A 121 -12.12 -10.97 -3.50
CA TYR A 121 -13.43 -10.39 -3.78
C TYR A 121 -13.37 -8.88 -3.54
N LEU A 122 -13.60 -8.10 -4.57
CA LEU A 122 -13.68 -6.65 -4.46
C LEU A 122 -15.06 -6.25 -3.95
N SER A 123 -15.14 -5.83 -2.71
CA SER A 123 -16.39 -5.41 -2.06
C SER A 123 -16.74 -3.98 -2.42
N GLY A 124 -15.74 -3.09 -2.49
CA GLY A 124 -15.96 -1.70 -2.80
C GLY A 124 -14.67 -0.90 -2.91
N THR A 125 -14.82 0.39 -3.15
CA THR A 125 -13.73 1.34 -3.16
C THR A 125 -14.03 2.43 -2.14
N CYS A 126 -13.14 2.58 -1.17
CA CYS A 126 -13.16 3.72 -0.27
C CYS A 126 -12.39 4.88 -0.92
N ILE A 127 -12.71 6.10 -0.55
CA ILE A 127 -12.11 7.32 -1.08
C ILE A 127 -11.53 8.11 0.09
N TRP A 128 -10.21 8.18 0.17
CA TRP A 128 -9.57 9.12 1.08
C TRP A 128 -9.62 10.51 0.48
N LYS A 129 -10.48 11.37 1.05
CA LYS A 129 -10.64 12.76 0.66
C LYS A 129 -9.62 13.63 1.40
N LYS A 130 -8.71 14.24 0.66
CA LYS A 130 -7.68 15.15 1.20
C LYS A 130 -8.25 16.53 1.51
N GLN A 131 -7.66 17.23 2.47
CA GLN A 131 -8.05 18.60 2.82
C GLN A 131 -7.77 19.60 1.68
N SER A 132 -6.71 19.40 0.91
CA SER A 132 -6.30 20.28 -0.19
C SER A 132 -6.17 19.50 -1.50
N LEU A 133 -6.39 20.17 -2.62
CA LEU A 133 -6.14 19.65 -3.94
C LEU A 133 -4.61 19.52 -4.20
N VAL A 134 -4.28 18.67 -5.17
CA VAL A 134 -2.94 18.58 -5.75
C VAL A 134 -3.01 19.27 -7.11
N LEU A 135 -2.30 20.39 -7.23
CA LEU A 135 -2.27 21.14 -8.49
C LEU A 135 -1.52 20.33 -9.56
N GLY A 136 -2.17 20.12 -10.69
CA GLY A 136 -1.63 19.40 -11.84
C GLY A 136 -2.10 20.00 -13.15
N ARG A 137 -1.74 19.36 -14.27
CA ARG A 137 -2.09 19.83 -15.63
C ARG A 137 -3.49 19.40 -16.08
N SER A 138 -4.16 18.54 -15.31
CA SER A 138 -5.52 18.09 -15.60
C SER A 138 -6.54 19.23 -15.39
N PRO A 139 -7.62 19.32 -16.17
CA PRO A 139 -8.73 20.24 -15.91
C PRO A 139 -9.33 20.08 -14.50
N TYR A 140 -9.46 18.84 -14.03
CA TYR A 140 -9.86 18.55 -12.65
C TYR A 140 -8.65 18.28 -11.77
N GLN A 141 -8.56 18.96 -10.64
CA GLN A 141 -7.46 18.79 -9.71
C GLN A 141 -7.75 17.65 -8.73
N TRP A 142 -6.78 16.76 -8.55
CA TRP A 142 -6.92 15.60 -7.67
C TRP A 142 -7.03 16.03 -6.21
N ARG A 143 -8.05 15.54 -5.54
CA ARG A 143 -8.29 15.80 -4.11
C ARG A 143 -8.60 14.52 -3.33
N HIS A 144 -8.34 13.36 -3.90
CA HIS A 144 -8.61 12.09 -3.26
C HIS A 144 -7.63 11.02 -3.72
N GLU A 145 -7.60 9.93 -2.96
CA GLU A 145 -7.01 8.67 -3.37
C GLU A 145 -8.04 7.55 -3.18
N PRO A 146 -8.23 6.69 -4.19
CA PRO A 146 -9.07 5.52 -4.05
C PRO A 146 -8.34 4.40 -3.31
N VAL A 147 -9.11 3.59 -2.58
CA VAL A 147 -8.63 2.45 -1.78
C VAL A 147 -9.53 1.26 -2.07
N LEU A 148 -9.01 0.23 -2.73
CA LEU A 148 -9.77 -1.01 -2.91
C LEU A 148 -9.96 -1.68 -1.55
N PHE A 149 -11.18 -2.14 -1.28
CA PHE A 149 -11.54 -2.90 -0.10
C PHE A 149 -12.13 -4.24 -0.48
N GLY A 150 -11.65 -5.30 0.18
CA GLY A 150 -12.14 -6.64 -0.04
C GLY A 150 -11.54 -7.68 0.89
N TRP A 151 -11.70 -8.95 0.52
CA TRP A 151 -11.25 -10.14 1.24
C TRP A 151 -11.07 -11.31 0.29
N LYS A 152 -10.63 -12.48 0.77
CA LYS A 152 -10.49 -13.68 -0.07
C LYS A 152 -11.82 -14.11 -0.68
N LYS A 153 -11.86 -14.47 -1.97
CA LYS A 153 -13.09 -14.96 -2.65
C LYS A 153 -13.72 -16.15 -1.98
N LYS A 154 -12.91 -17.03 -1.38
CA LYS A 154 -13.35 -18.24 -0.69
C LYS A 154 -13.50 -18.05 0.81
N GLY A 155 -13.24 -16.85 1.31
CA GLY A 155 -13.37 -16.49 2.72
C GLY A 155 -14.62 -15.66 2.99
N ARG A 156 -14.70 -15.21 4.21
CA ARG A 156 -15.60 -14.15 4.64
C ARG A 156 -14.79 -13.16 5.46
N HIS A 157 -15.23 -11.92 5.53
CA HIS A 157 -14.55 -10.93 6.36
C HIS A 157 -15.21 -10.83 7.74
N GLU A 158 -14.42 -10.54 8.75
CA GLU A 158 -14.91 -10.04 10.03
C GLU A 158 -15.01 -8.51 9.99
N TRP A 159 -16.13 -7.98 10.49
CA TRP A 159 -16.36 -6.53 10.56
C TRP A 159 -16.48 -6.09 12.00
N TYR A 160 -15.51 -5.29 12.47
CA TYR A 160 -15.39 -4.89 13.88
C TYR A 160 -16.01 -3.52 14.18
N ALA A 161 -16.52 -2.82 13.16
CA ALA A 161 -17.19 -1.53 13.31
C ALA A 161 -18.72 -1.66 13.17
N ASP A 162 -19.42 -0.56 13.35
CA ASP A 162 -20.86 -0.47 13.12
C ASP A 162 -21.21 -0.33 11.62
N ARG A 163 -22.51 -0.23 11.31
CA ARG A 163 -23.01 -0.04 9.92
C ARG A 163 -23.10 1.42 9.48
N LYS A 164 -22.52 2.36 10.23
CA LYS A 164 -22.52 3.80 9.93
C LYS A 164 -21.25 4.22 9.17
N GLN A 165 -20.27 3.32 9.04
CA GLN A 165 -19.05 3.59 8.29
C GLN A 165 -19.38 3.82 6.81
N THR A 166 -18.77 4.85 6.22
CA THR A 166 -18.98 5.21 4.82
C THR A 166 -17.73 4.99 4.00
N THR A 167 -17.88 4.97 2.69
CA THR A 167 -16.74 4.84 1.76
C THR A 167 -15.96 6.14 1.60
N ILE A 168 -16.39 7.25 2.17
CA ILE A 168 -15.67 8.53 2.14
C ILE A 168 -14.94 8.71 3.47
N TRP A 169 -13.60 8.80 3.38
CA TRP A 169 -12.73 9.01 4.52
C TRP A 169 -12.16 10.43 4.48
N GLU A 170 -12.51 11.24 5.45
CA GLU A 170 -12.08 12.63 5.57
C GLU A 170 -10.99 12.72 6.65
N PHE A 171 -9.76 12.46 6.25
CA PHE A 171 -8.58 12.61 7.10
C PHE A 171 -7.61 13.61 6.45
N ASP A 172 -7.12 14.52 7.26
CA ASP A 172 -6.12 15.48 6.82
C ASP A 172 -4.79 14.76 6.58
N LYS A 173 -4.09 15.11 5.50
CA LYS A 173 -2.72 14.65 5.30
C LYS A 173 -1.79 15.29 6.33
N PRO A 174 -0.66 14.66 6.68
CA PRO A 174 0.33 15.24 7.56
C PRO A 174 0.74 16.65 7.13
N LYS A 175 0.88 17.57 8.11
CA LYS A 175 1.27 18.97 7.85
C LYS A 175 2.72 19.10 7.39
N GLN A 176 3.56 18.14 7.76
CA GLN A 176 4.95 18.05 7.35
C GLN A 176 5.20 16.71 6.67
N ASN A 177 5.83 16.72 5.51
CA ASN A 177 6.18 15.53 4.72
C ASN A 177 7.71 15.41 4.62
N ALA A 178 8.43 15.70 5.73
CA ALA A 178 9.89 15.65 5.74
C ALA A 178 10.41 14.24 5.50
N ASP A 179 9.71 13.23 6.02
CA ASP A 179 10.19 11.84 6.06
C ASP A 179 9.89 11.06 4.77
N HIS A 180 8.78 11.39 4.11
CA HIS A 180 8.39 10.73 2.86
C HIS A 180 7.48 11.65 2.01
N PRO A 181 7.73 11.79 0.69
CA PRO A 181 7.01 12.75 -0.17
C PRO A 181 5.51 12.45 -0.32
N THR A 182 5.09 11.21 -0.09
CA THR A 182 3.70 10.75 -0.22
C THR A 182 3.14 10.17 1.07
N MET A 183 3.55 10.70 2.23
CA MET A 183 3.15 10.21 3.55
C MET A 183 1.63 10.18 3.72
N LYS A 184 1.11 9.05 4.22
CA LYS A 184 -0.31 8.88 4.54
C LYS A 184 -0.62 9.40 5.95
N PRO A 185 -1.90 9.73 6.29
CA PRO A 185 -2.30 10.04 7.65
C PRO A 185 -2.01 8.86 8.59
N VAL A 186 -1.59 9.16 9.81
CA VAL A 186 -1.34 8.20 10.88
C VAL A 186 -2.50 8.25 11.87
#